data_d9ae95816316ff4dd8f58935629b72c6
#
_entry.id   d9ae95816316ff4dd8f58935629b72c6
#
_cell.length_a   1.000
_cell.length_b   1.000
_cell.length_c   1.000
_cell.angle_alpha   90.00
_cell.angle_beta   90.00
_cell.angle_gamma   90.00
#
_symmetry.space_group_name_H-M   'P 1'
#
loop_
_entity.id
_entity.type
_entity.pdbx_description
1 polymer ?
#
loop_
_entity_poly.entity_id
_entity_poly.type
_entity_poly.pdbx_seq_one_letter_code
_entity_poly.pdbx_strand_id
1 'polypeptide(L)'
;MINTAHLRKTLTLAMLISSPWSLAQAADYNALVSANATGANAYKTIAEAIASAPADSSPFVIYLKNGVYHERLVITRPNIHLHGESRDGTVITATTAAGMLKPDGSKWGTSGSYTVRINAPDFSARSLTIGNGFDFPANQAKDNDDPTKIKDTQAVALLVDDKGDRVWFHDVSLTGYQDTLYVKGGRSYFSKCRISGTVDFIFGNGTALFDNCDIVTRNRTDVKNQQMGYLTAPSTNIKQKYGLVIINSRVIKEKGVPAKSYGLGRPWHPTTTFDDGRYADPNAIGQTVFLNTSMDDHIYGWYKMSGKDKQGNTSWFHPQDSRFFEYKSSGKGAEKNAQRRQLSDAEAAEYTVNKVLAGWVPTAPKGK
;
A
#
# COMPACT_ATOMS: atom_id res chain seq x y z
N MET A 1 45.46 68.04 45.68
CA MET A 1 45.14 67.34 44.49
C MET A 1 44.34 66.13 44.86
N ILE A 2 43.01 66.23 44.74
CA ILE A 2 42.02 65.29 45.29
C ILE A 2 41.60 64.38 44.10
N ASN A 3 41.72 63.06 44.28
CA ASN A 3 41.33 62.09 43.28
C ASN A 3 40.10 61.35 43.80
N THR A 4 38.97 61.61 43.19
CA THR A 4 37.66 61.01 43.53
C THR A 4 37.41 59.80 42.63
N ALA A 5 37.44 58.61 43.21
CA ALA A 5 37.07 57.36 42.52
C ALA A 5 35.54 57.14 42.55
N HIS A 6 34.93 57.13 41.38
CA HIS A 6 33.52 56.78 41.22
C HIS A 6 33.32 55.28 41.21
N LEU A 7 32.58 54.77 42.21
CA LEU A 7 32.16 53.40 42.33
C LEU A 7 30.88 53.21 41.47
N ARG A 8 30.98 52.48 40.37
CA ARG A 8 29.83 52.08 39.55
C ARG A 8 29.26 50.77 40.13
N LYS A 9 28.07 50.81 40.68
CA LYS A 9 27.29 49.64 41.00
C LYS A 9 26.65 49.05 39.74
N THR A 10 27.09 47.88 39.34
CA THR A 10 26.48 47.10 38.23
C THR A 10 25.27 46.34 38.84
N LEU A 11 24.07 46.74 38.40
CA LEU A 11 22.85 45.99 38.70
C LEU A 11 22.72 44.83 37.68
N THR A 12 22.89 43.59 38.14
CA THR A 12 22.67 42.41 37.32
C THR A 12 21.18 42.09 37.35
N LEU A 13 20.49 42.38 36.25
CA LEU A 13 19.08 42.00 36.04
C LEU A 13 19.01 40.50 35.65
N ALA A 14 18.59 39.67 36.59
CA ALA A 14 18.30 38.25 36.29
C ALA A 14 17.03 38.15 35.44
N MET A 15 17.19 37.92 34.13
CA MET A 15 16.07 37.51 33.28
C MET A 15 15.63 36.09 33.65
N LEU A 16 14.50 36.01 34.28
CA LEU A 16 13.72 34.76 34.39
C LEU A 16 13.25 34.39 32.98
N ILE A 17 13.92 33.42 32.34
CA ILE A 17 13.45 32.78 31.12
C ILE A 17 12.28 31.90 31.56
N SER A 18 11.07 32.41 31.40
CA SER A 18 9.86 31.60 31.45
C SER A 18 9.87 30.71 30.17
N SER A 19 10.16 29.43 30.33
CA SER A 19 9.95 28.46 29.28
C SER A 19 8.50 28.53 28.80
N PRO A 20 8.24 28.71 27.50
CA PRO A 20 6.87 28.59 27.03
C PRO A 20 6.46 27.13 27.23
N TRP A 21 5.52 26.92 28.14
CA TRP A 21 4.77 25.68 28.19
C TRP A 21 4.16 25.53 26.80
N SER A 22 4.69 24.61 25.98
CA SER A 22 3.99 24.19 24.79
C SER A 22 2.65 23.62 25.27
N LEU A 23 1.61 24.40 25.03
CA LEU A 23 0.24 23.90 25.04
C LEU A 23 0.24 22.72 24.10
N ALA A 24 0.29 21.51 24.65
CA ALA A 24 0.03 20.31 23.90
C ALA A 24 -1.35 20.51 23.27
N GLN A 25 -1.37 20.80 21.96
CA GLN A 25 -2.60 20.91 21.22
C GLN A 25 -3.33 19.60 21.47
N ALA A 26 -4.52 19.67 22.09
CA ALA A 26 -5.34 18.51 22.35
C ALA A 26 -5.45 17.74 21.03
N ALA A 27 -4.88 16.55 20.98
CA ALA A 27 -4.87 15.78 19.74
C ALA A 27 -6.33 15.42 19.44
N ASP A 28 -6.80 15.84 18.26
CA ASP A 28 -8.14 15.56 17.74
C ASP A 28 -8.29 14.06 17.45
N TYR A 29 -8.39 13.21 18.48
CA TYR A 29 -8.64 11.78 18.35
C TYR A 29 -9.68 11.30 19.38
N ASN A 30 -10.40 10.23 19.02
CA ASN A 30 -11.41 9.60 19.87
C ASN A 30 -10.82 8.50 20.76
N ALA A 31 -9.75 7.83 20.29
CA ALA A 31 -9.06 6.77 21.01
C ALA A 31 -7.54 6.87 20.84
N LEU A 32 -6.80 6.51 21.89
CA LEU A 32 -5.35 6.39 21.90
C LEU A 32 -4.96 4.93 22.02
N VAL A 33 -4.02 4.48 21.20
CA VAL A 33 -3.43 3.12 21.30
C VAL A 33 -1.94 3.22 21.62
N SER A 34 -1.53 2.52 22.67
CA SER A 34 -0.14 2.40 23.08
C SER A 34 0.04 1.16 23.97
N ALA A 35 1.20 0.51 23.90
CA ALA A 35 1.53 -0.60 24.81
C ALA A 35 1.38 -0.24 26.29
N ASN A 36 1.64 1.03 26.64
CA ASN A 36 1.56 1.56 27.99
C ASN A 36 0.30 2.43 28.21
N ALA A 37 -0.76 2.19 27.44
CA ALA A 37 -1.97 3.00 27.52
C ALA A 37 -2.64 2.90 28.90
N THR A 38 -2.97 4.06 29.46
CA THR A 38 -3.71 4.21 30.72
C THR A 38 -4.69 5.37 30.62
N GLY A 39 -5.82 5.28 31.30
CA GLY A 39 -6.86 6.31 31.30
C GLY A 39 -8.04 6.03 30.38
N ALA A 40 -8.98 6.96 30.35
CA ALA A 40 -10.17 6.85 29.51
C ALA A 40 -9.80 6.91 28.01
N ASN A 41 -10.47 6.11 27.17
CA ASN A 41 -10.25 6.03 25.72
C ASN A 41 -8.81 5.64 25.31
N ALA A 42 -8.06 5.00 26.23
CA ALA A 42 -6.73 4.50 25.98
C ALA A 42 -6.74 2.96 25.96
N TYR A 43 -6.20 2.37 24.88
CA TYR A 43 -6.27 0.94 24.59
C TYR A 43 -4.86 0.38 24.35
N LYS A 44 -4.68 -0.91 24.63
CA LYS A 44 -3.41 -1.60 24.36
C LYS A 44 -3.32 -2.14 22.94
N THR A 45 -4.46 -2.41 22.33
CA THR A 45 -4.55 -2.94 20.96
C THR A 45 -5.40 -2.05 20.06
N ILE A 46 -5.12 -2.11 18.75
CA ILE A 46 -5.90 -1.39 17.74
C ILE A 46 -7.30 -2.00 17.63
N ALA A 47 -7.40 -3.33 17.77
CA ALA A 47 -8.67 -4.04 17.73
C ALA A 47 -9.63 -3.58 18.86
N GLU A 48 -9.13 -3.40 20.09
CA GLU A 48 -9.92 -2.85 21.21
C GLU A 48 -10.40 -1.43 20.92
N ALA A 49 -9.52 -0.57 20.38
CA ALA A 49 -9.89 0.79 20.02
C ALA A 49 -10.97 0.83 18.92
N ILE A 50 -10.87 -0.02 17.91
CA ILE A 50 -11.89 -0.14 16.85
C ILE A 50 -13.22 -0.62 17.44
N ALA A 51 -13.20 -1.60 18.35
CA ALA A 51 -14.39 -2.14 18.98
C ALA A 51 -15.10 -1.12 19.89
N SER A 52 -14.40 -0.11 20.40
CA SER A 52 -14.97 0.96 21.23
C SER A 52 -15.69 2.04 20.41
N ALA A 53 -15.57 2.01 19.07
CA ALA A 53 -16.19 3.02 18.22
C ALA A 53 -17.72 2.94 18.29
N PRO A 54 -18.44 4.09 18.37
CA PRO A 54 -19.90 4.12 18.42
C PRO A 54 -20.54 3.44 17.21
N ALA A 55 -21.72 2.85 17.41
CA ALA A 55 -22.44 2.14 16.34
C ALA A 55 -23.06 3.07 15.27
N ASP A 56 -23.09 4.38 15.50
CA ASP A 56 -23.73 5.39 14.62
C ASP A 56 -22.94 5.71 13.35
N SER A 57 -21.80 5.05 13.13
CA SER A 57 -20.89 5.29 12.01
C SER A 57 -20.32 6.71 11.91
N SER A 58 -20.39 7.52 12.98
CA SER A 58 -19.70 8.82 13.04
C SER A 58 -18.19 8.64 12.83
N PRO A 59 -17.46 9.65 12.32
CA PRO A 59 -16.00 9.56 12.19
C PRO A 59 -15.33 9.22 13.52
N PHE A 60 -14.46 8.22 13.51
CA PHE A 60 -13.75 7.75 14.69
C PHE A 60 -12.24 7.67 14.43
N VAL A 61 -11.53 8.62 15.04
CA VAL A 61 -10.08 8.77 14.86
C VAL A 61 -9.37 8.03 16.00
N ILE A 62 -8.49 7.11 15.61
CA ILE A 62 -7.65 6.33 16.53
C ILE A 62 -6.20 6.78 16.32
N TYR A 63 -5.61 7.36 17.38
CA TYR A 63 -4.20 7.74 17.37
C TYR A 63 -3.33 6.59 17.89
N LEU A 64 -2.34 6.21 17.09
CA LEU A 64 -1.42 5.12 17.39
C LEU A 64 -0.05 5.67 17.75
N LYS A 65 0.41 5.45 18.97
CA LYS A 65 1.78 5.76 19.36
C LYS A 65 2.78 4.90 18.60
N ASN A 66 4.03 5.36 18.50
CA ASN A 66 5.11 4.55 17.97
C ASN A 66 5.20 3.21 18.71
N GLY A 67 5.31 2.14 17.95
CA GLY A 67 5.33 0.77 18.44
C GLY A 67 5.06 -0.22 17.32
N VAL A 68 5.33 -1.49 17.58
CA VAL A 68 5.00 -2.59 16.67
C VAL A 68 3.76 -3.31 17.19
N TYR A 69 2.69 -3.22 16.42
CA TYR A 69 1.39 -3.82 16.70
C TYR A 69 1.28 -5.13 15.92
N HIS A 70 1.47 -6.25 16.61
CA HIS A 70 1.33 -7.59 16.03
C HIS A 70 -0.15 -7.98 15.98
N GLU A 71 -0.88 -7.36 15.06
CA GLU A 71 -2.32 -7.53 14.94
C GLU A 71 -2.72 -7.80 13.49
N ARG A 72 -3.75 -8.64 13.34
CA ARG A 72 -4.42 -8.91 12.09
C ARG A 72 -5.82 -8.30 12.16
N LEU A 73 -6.05 -7.25 11.38
CA LEU A 73 -7.22 -6.39 11.55
C LEU A 73 -8.23 -6.55 10.41
N VAL A 74 -9.52 -6.53 10.75
CA VAL A 74 -10.64 -6.44 9.80
C VAL A 74 -11.47 -5.21 10.14
N ILE A 75 -11.52 -4.25 9.23
CA ILE A 75 -12.30 -3.04 9.39
C ILE A 75 -13.65 -3.24 8.67
N THR A 76 -14.70 -3.39 9.44
CA THR A 76 -16.08 -3.56 8.93
C THR A 76 -17.00 -2.39 9.24
N ARG A 77 -16.53 -1.44 10.08
CA ARG A 77 -17.25 -0.22 10.43
C ARG A 77 -16.79 0.92 9.51
N PRO A 78 -17.72 1.69 8.90
CA PRO A 78 -17.38 2.90 8.16
C PRO A 78 -16.72 3.99 9.04
N ASN A 79 -16.03 4.92 8.41
CA ASN A 79 -15.44 6.08 9.07
C ASN A 79 -14.47 5.75 10.22
N ILE A 80 -13.67 4.71 10.10
CA ILE A 80 -12.51 4.46 10.97
C ILE A 80 -11.28 5.15 10.36
N HIS A 81 -10.55 5.89 11.18
CA HIS A 81 -9.38 6.65 10.77
C HIS A 81 -8.18 6.34 11.67
N LEU A 82 -7.11 5.76 11.13
CA LEU A 82 -5.90 5.42 11.88
C LEU A 82 -4.84 6.50 11.66
N HIS A 83 -4.40 7.16 12.72
CA HIS A 83 -3.34 8.16 12.69
C HIS A 83 -2.14 7.66 13.48
N GLY A 84 -1.06 7.26 12.80
CA GLY A 84 0.20 6.92 13.44
C GLY A 84 0.96 8.16 13.92
N GLU A 85 1.73 8.01 14.97
CA GLU A 85 2.64 9.06 15.47
C GLU A 85 3.74 9.37 14.47
N SER A 86 4.26 8.35 13.78
CA SER A 86 5.17 8.51 12.65
C SER A 86 5.10 7.30 11.71
N ARG A 87 5.39 7.53 10.41
CA ARG A 87 5.31 6.48 9.39
C ARG A 87 6.17 5.26 9.71
N ASP A 88 7.41 5.48 10.10
CA ASP A 88 8.38 4.41 10.29
C ASP A 88 8.37 3.86 11.73
N GLY A 89 7.86 4.63 12.68
CA GLY A 89 7.78 4.22 14.09
C GLY A 89 6.48 3.52 14.49
N THR A 90 5.39 3.74 13.76
CA THR A 90 4.09 3.09 14.02
C THR A 90 3.88 1.96 13.03
N VAL A 91 4.04 0.71 13.45
CA VAL A 91 4.04 -0.46 12.54
C VAL A 91 2.94 -1.44 12.92
N ILE A 92 2.03 -1.72 11.99
CA ILE A 92 1.03 -2.79 12.10
C ILE A 92 1.51 -3.96 11.27
N THR A 93 1.65 -5.15 11.85
CA THR A 93 2.21 -6.31 11.14
C THR A 93 1.60 -7.63 11.60
N ALA A 94 1.47 -8.56 10.64
CA ALA A 94 1.19 -9.98 10.86
C ALA A 94 2.07 -10.81 9.91
N THR A 95 2.22 -12.10 10.18
CA THR A 95 3.08 -13.01 9.41
C THR A 95 2.25 -14.17 8.82
N THR A 96 1.40 -13.85 7.84
CA THR A 96 0.53 -14.86 7.23
C THR A 96 0.77 -14.92 5.73
N ALA A 97 1.16 -16.10 5.22
CA ALA A 97 1.24 -16.38 3.79
C ALA A 97 0.07 -17.29 3.34
N ALA A 98 -0.28 -17.20 2.07
CA ALA A 98 -1.41 -17.93 1.47
C ALA A 98 -1.33 -19.45 1.67
N GLY A 99 -0.13 -20.02 1.60
CA GLY A 99 0.11 -21.45 1.77
C GLY A 99 0.15 -21.94 3.21
N MET A 100 0.13 -21.06 4.22
CA MET A 100 0.08 -21.44 5.62
C MET A 100 -1.29 -22.03 5.97
N LEU A 101 -1.33 -22.95 6.95
CA LEU A 101 -2.55 -23.61 7.38
C LEU A 101 -3.27 -22.79 8.46
N LYS A 102 -4.59 -22.77 8.38
CA LYS A 102 -5.48 -22.33 9.44
C LYS A 102 -5.62 -23.44 10.50
N PRO A 103 -6.21 -23.14 11.68
CA PRO A 103 -6.49 -24.15 12.70
C PRO A 103 -7.35 -25.34 12.21
N ASP A 104 -8.19 -25.12 11.19
CA ASP A 104 -9.02 -26.15 10.56
C ASP A 104 -8.29 -27.00 9.51
N GLY A 105 -6.99 -26.78 9.30
CA GLY A 105 -6.16 -27.46 8.32
C GLY A 105 -6.27 -26.95 6.89
N SER A 106 -7.17 -26.02 6.58
CA SER A 106 -7.26 -25.38 5.26
C SER A 106 -6.20 -24.29 5.10
N LYS A 107 -5.83 -23.98 3.85
CA LYS A 107 -4.90 -22.86 3.58
C LYS A 107 -5.59 -21.51 3.76
N TRP A 108 -4.82 -20.48 4.15
CA TRP A 108 -5.31 -19.11 4.21
C TRP A 108 -5.73 -18.57 2.83
N GLY A 109 -5.01 -18.93 1.77
CA GLY A 109 -5.18 -18.36 0.45
C GLY A 109 -4.78 -16.87 0.39
N THR A 110 -4.65 -16.32 -0.80
CA THR A 110 -4.20 -14.92 -0.99
C THR A 110 -5.10 -13.92 -0.25
N SER A 111 -6.41 -14.00 -0.45
CA SER A 111 -7.38 -13.10 0.23
C SER A 111 -7.43 -13.30 1.76
N GLY A 112 -6.92 -14.41 2.26
CA GLY A 112 -6.83 -14.70 3.68
C GLY A 112 -5.51 -14.28 4.33
N SER A 113 -4.47 -13.93 3.57
CA SER A 113 -3.12 -13.68 4.09
C SER A 113 -2.88 -12.25 4.58
N TYR A 114 -3.90 -11.40 4.60
CA TYR A 114 -3.78 -9.98 4.93
C TYR A 114 -3.31 -9.70 6.37
N THR A 115 -2.61 -8.59 6.55
CA THR A 115 -2.43 -7.94 7.86
C THR A 115 -3.62 -7.04 8.19
N VAL A 116 -3.98 -6.13 7.27
CA VAL A 116 -5.16 -5.27 7.42
C VAL A 116 -6.10 -5.48 6.25
N ARG A 117 -7.36 -5.77 6.54
CA ARG A 117 -8.45 -5.89 5.58
C ARG A 117 -9.48 -4.77 5.80
N ILE A 118 -9.71 -3.96 4.79
CA ILE A 118 -10.71 -2.89 4.79
C ILE A 118 -11.94 -3.39 4.03
N ASN A 119 -13.04 -3.62 4.73
CA ASN A 119 -14.31 -4.08 4.17
C ASN A 119 -15.46 -3.14 4.56
N ALA A 120 -15.19 -1.84 4.56
CA ALA A 120 -16.16 -0.77 4.81
C ALA A 120 -15.72 0.49 4.07
N PRO A 121 -16.64 1.40 3.72
CA PRO A 121 -16.30 2.66 3.09
C PRO A 121 -15.72 3.68 4.09
N ASP A 122 -15.13 4.75 3.52
CA ASP A 122 -14.68 5.94 4.25
C ASP A 122 -13.61 5.66 5.32
N PHE A 123 -12.74 4.68 5.06
CA PHE A 123 -11.56 4.43 5.89
C PHE A 123 -10.41 5.37 5.49
N SER A 124 -9.62 5.80 6.49
CA SER A 124 -8.33 6.41 6.19
C SER A 124 -7.21 5.96 7.15
N ALA A 125 -5.98 6.01 6.65
CA ALA A 125 -4.79 5.84 7.46
C ALA A 125 -3.73 6.89 7.08
N ARG A 126 -2.98 7.39 8.07
CA ARG A 126 -1.86 8.30 7.82
C ARG A 126 -0.70 8.06 8.77
N SER A 127 0.51 8.37 8.28
CA SER A 127 1.76 8.37 9.06
C SER A 127 2.00 7.06 9.82
N LEU A 128 1.86 5.92 9.14
CA LEU A 128 2.10 4.60 9.70
C LEU A 128 2.59 3.60 8.65
N THR A 129 3.07 2.46 9.09
CA THR A 129 3.44 1.32 8.25
C THR A 129 2.45 0.17 8.46
N ILE A 130 2.00 -0.44 7.36
CA ILE A 130 1.30 -1.72 7.36
C ILE A 130 2.19 -2.72 6.62
N GLY A 131 2.62 -3.77 7.31
CA GLY A 131 3.50 -4.77 6.74
C GLY A 131 2.96 -6.19 6.84
N ASN A 132 3.30 -7.05 5.89
CA ASN A 132 3.24 -8.48 6.12
C ASN A 132 4.66 -8.97 6.40
N GLY A 133 4.87 -9.49 7.60
CA GLY A 133 6.16 -9.93 8.11
C GLY A 133 6.54 -11.36 7.71
N PHE A 134 5.85 -11.99 6.73
CA PHE A 134 6.27 -13.29 6.21
C PHE A 134 7.68 -13.20 5.65
N ASP A 135 8.59 -13.97 6.24
CA ASP A 135 10.00 -13.97 5.83
C ASP A 135 10.18 -14.75 4.52
N PHE A 136 9.85 -14.06 3.41
CA PHE A 136 9.97 -14.61 2.07
C PHE A 136 11.42 -15.04 1.75
N PRO A 137 12.48 -14.26 2.02
CA PRO A 137 13.86 -14.69 1.77
C PRO A 137 14.24 -15.96 2.52
N ALA A 138 13.95 -16.05 3.82
CA ALA A 138 14.25 -17.25 4.60
C ALA A 138 13.45 -18.47 4.11
N ASN A 139 12.18 -18.27 3.72
CA ASN A 139 11.39 -19.34 3.14
C ASN A 139 11.96 -19.84 1.80
N GLN A 140 12.41 -18.94 0.95
CA GLN A 140 12.98 -19.30 -0.35
C GLN A 140 14.36 -19.96 -0.25
N ALA A 141 15.10 -19.69 0.82
CA ALA A 141 16.40 -20.34 1.08
C ALA A 141 16.28 -21.81 1.49
N LYS A 142 15.08 -22.28 1.88
CA LYS A 142 14.84 -23.68 2.20
C LYS A 142 14.90 -24.56 0.96
N ASP A 143 15.29 -25.82 1.12
CA ASP A 143 15.25 -26.81 0.05
C ASP A 143 13.82 -27.05 -0.45
N ASN A 144 13.70 -27.52 -1.69
CA ASN A 144 12.36 -27.70 -2.29
C ASN A 144 11.53 -28.82 -1.67
N ASP A 145 12.18 -29.79 -1.05
CA ASP A 145 11.62 -30.92 -0.32
C ASP A 145 11.48 -30.66 1.19
N ASP A 146 11.94 -29.52 1.70
CA ASP A 146 11.71 -29.12 3.09
C ASP A 146 10.20 -29.02 3.37
N PRO A 147 9.65 -29.85 4.28
CA PRO A 147 8.21 -29.87 4.59
C PRO A 147 7.72 -28.56 5.22
N THR A 148 8.62 -27.74 5.73
CA THR A 148 8.30 -26.42 6.29
C THR A 148 8.34 -25.28 5.27
N LYS A 149 8.74 -25.56 4.00
CA LYS A 149 8.75 -24.58 2.94
C LYS A 149 7.33 -24.25 2.48
N ILE A 150 6.93 -23.01 2.63
CA ILE A 150 5.64 -22.52 2.15
C ILE A 150 5.74 -22.33 0.63
N LYS A 151 4.86 -23.01 -0.14
CA LYS A 151 4.85 -22.97 -1.61
C LYS A 151 4.05 -21.78 -2.15
N ASP A 152 2.88 -21.49 -1.54
CA ASP A 152 2.04 -20.35 -1.94
C ASP A 152 2.44 -19.14 -1.08
N THR A 153 3.37 -18.34 -1.58
CA THR A 153 4.10 -17.29 -0.84
C THR A 153 3.46 -15.90 -0.90
N GLN A 154 2.25 -15.79 -1.46
CA GLN A 154 1.47 -14.55 -1.43
C GLN A 154 1.23 -14.14 0.03
N ALA A 155 1.55 -12.88 0.36
CA ALA A 155 1.52 -12.39 1.74
C ALA A 155 1.07 -10.92 1.76
N VAL A 156 -0.24 -10.71 1.82
CA VAL A 156 -0.87 -9.41 1.67
C VAL A 156 -0.66 -8.57 2.94
N ALA A 157 -0.10 -7.37 2.80
CA ALA A 157 -0.07 -6.40 3.89
C ALA A 157 -1.42 -5.70 4.02
N LEU A 158 -1.96 -5.19 2.90
CA LEU A 158 -3.23 -4.48 2.87
C LEU A 158 -4.17 -5.07 1.82
N LEU A 159 -5.38 -5.44 2.24
CA LEU A 159 -6.50 -5.80 1.37
C LEU A 159 -7.61 -4.74 1.47
N VAL A 160 -7.88 -4.02 0.40
CA VAL A 160 -9.11 -3.24 0.22
C VAL A 160 -10.12 -4.16 -0.45
N ASP A 161 -11.10 -4.66 0.32
CA ASP A 161 -12.04 -5.69 -0.11
C ASP A 161 -13.32 -5.09 -0.74
N ASP A 162 -14.26 -5.92 -1.13
CA ASP A 162 -15.43 -5.57 -1.97
C ASP A 162 -16.25 -4.37 -1.46
N LYS A 163 -16.36 -4.18 -0.12
CA LYS A 163 -17.07 -3.05 0.48
C LYS A 163 -16.18 -1.84 0.79
N GLY A 164 -14.88 -1.94 0.51
CA GLY A 164 -13.93 -0.84 0.69
C GLY A 164 -14.08 0.18 -0.46
N ASP A 165 -14.74 1.30 -0.20
CA ASP A 165 -14.84 2.42 -1.15
C ASP A 165 -14.47 3.73 -0.44
N ARG A 166 -13.92 4.68 -1.19
CA ARG A 166 -13.41 5.95 -0.66
C ARG A 166 -12.39 5.73 0.47
N VAL A 167 -11.42 4.87 0.20
CA VAL A 167 -10.35 4.50 1.15
C VAL A 167 -9.11 5.35 0.86
N TRP A 168 -8.61 6.07 1.87
CA TRP A 168 -7.50 7.01 1.70
C TRP A 168 -6.30 6.69 2.58
N PHE A 169 -5.12 6.67 1.96
CA PHE A 169 -3.82 6.52 2.63
C PHE A 169 -2.95 7.73 2.33
N HIS A 170 -2.41 8.34 3.37
CA HIS A 170 -1.50 9.48 3.25
C HIS A 170 -0.24 9.27 4.08
N ASP A 171 0.94 9.36 3.46
CA ASP A 171 2.22 9.11 4.13
C ASP A 171 2.25 7.74 4.85
N VAL A 172 1.78 6.69 4.14
CA VAL A 172 1.74 5.31 4.63
C VAL A 172 2.77 4.47 3.89
N SER A 173 3.49 3.61 4.62
CA SER A 173 4.34 2.58 4.04
C SER A 173 3.61 1.24 4.02
N LEU A 174 3.56 0.59 2.85
CA LEU A 174 3.08 -0.79 2.68
C LEU A 174 4.28 -1.67 2.38
N THR A 175 4.53 -2.68 3.23
CA THR A 175 5.73 -3.50 3.13
C THR A 175 5.40 -4.98 3.04
N GLY A 176 5.99 -5.65 2.06
CA GLY A 176 5.84 -7.08 1.83
C GLY A 176 6.81 -7.57 0.76
N TYR A 177 6.53 -8.73 0.22
CA TYR A 177 7.23 -9.29 -0.93
C TYR A 177 6.25 -9.56 -2.07
N GLN A 178 5.76 -10.79 -2.21
CA GLN A 178 4.74 -11.10 -3.20
C GLN A 178 3.35 -10.65 -2.71
N ASP A 179 2.58 -9.98 -3.57
CA ASP A 179 1.17 -9.61 -3.33
C ASP A 179 0.98 -8.62 -2.16
N THR A 180 1.84 -7.61 -2.00
CA THR A 180 1.79 -6.69 -0.84
C THR A 180 0.47 -5.93 -0.70
N LEU A 181 -0.04 -5.36 -1.80
CA LEU A 181 -1.26 -4.54 -1.82
C LEU A 181 -2.31 -5.15 -2.76
N TYR A 182 -3.41 -5.62 -2.20
CA TYR A 182 -4.57 -6.12 -2.93
C TYR A 182 -5.71 -5.10 -2.92
N VAL A 183 -5.96 -4.45 -4.05
CA VAL A 183 -7.12 -3.56 -4.25
C VAL A 183 -8.20 -4.35 -4.98
N LYS A 184 -9.11 -4.98 -4.23
CA LYS A 184 -10.15 -5.86 -4.76
C LYS A 184 -11.43 -5.12 -5.12
N GLY A 185 -11.76 -4.01 -4.45
CA GLY A 185 -13.00 -3.27 -4.69
C GLY A 185 -12.84 -1.76 -4.57
N GLY A 186 -13.90 -1.04 -4.91
CA GLY A 186 -14.11 0.38 -4.72
C GLY A 186 -13.02 1.31 -5.25
N ARG A 187 -12.98 2.50 -4.67
CA ARG A 187 -12.00 3.55 -4.99
C ARG A 187 -11.03 3.74 -3.84
N SER A 188 -9.73 3.72 -4.15
CA SER A 188 -8.66 3.94 -3.19
C SER A 188 -7.74 5.06 -3.65
N TYR A 189 -7.31 5.91 -2.73
CA TYR A 189 -6.35 6.97 -2.99
C TYR A 189 -5.14 6.84 -2.07
N PHE A 190 -3.97 6.72 -2.68
CA PHE A 190 -2.68 6.65 -2.01
C PHE A 190 -1.90 7.90 -2.35
N SER A 191 -1.61 8.74 -1.35
CA SER A 191 -0.85 9.98 -1.53
C SER A 191 0.41 9.99 -0.66
N LYS A 192 1.56 10.31 -1.27
CA LYS A 192 2.88 10.31 -0.60
C LYS A 192 3.22 8.97 0.09
N CYS A 193 2.66 7.88 -0.40
CA CYS A 193 2.87 6.55 0.16
C CYS A 193 4.14 5.90 -0.39
N ARG A 194 4.64 4.89 0.33
CA ARG A 194 5.71 4.01 -0.11
C ARG A 194 5.19 2.59 -0.16
N ILE A 195 5.18 1.96 -1.34
CA ILE A 195 4.72 0.59 -1.52
C ILE A 195 5.89 -0.25 -2.01
N SER A 196 6.23 -1.31 -1.25
CA SER A 196 7.37 -2.16 -1.56
C SER A 196 6.99 -3.63 -1.70
N GLY A 197 7.62 -4.30 -2.67
CA GLY A 197 7.39 -5.72 -2.92
C GLY A 197 8.23 -6.29 -4.06
N THR A 198 7.86 -7.50 -4.48
CA THR A 198 8.57 -8.25 -5.53
C THR A 198 7.64 -8.65 -6.68
N VAL A 199 6.81 -9.66 -6.49
CA VAL A 199 5.95 -10.20 -7.55
C VAL A 199 4.54 -9.69 -7.36
N ASP A 200 3.97 -9.02 -8.39
CA ASP A 200 2.58 -8.58 -8.43
C ASP A 200 2.15 -7.77 -7.19
N PHE A 201 3.09 -6.96 -6.66
CA PHE A 201 2.92 -6.42 -5.33
C PHE A 201 1.89 -5.28 -5.21
N ILE A 202 1.31 -4.84 -6.34
CA ILE A 202 0.11 -3.99 -6.41
C ILE A 202 -0.85 -4.66 -7.39
N PHE A 203 -1.94 -5.25 -6.91
CA PHE A 203 -2.81 -6.05 -7.77
C PHE A 203 -4.29 -5.92 -7.42
N GLY A 204 -5.15 -6.42 -8.31
CA GLY A 204 -6.59 -6.49 -8.10
C GLY A 204 -7.41 -5.79 -9.18
N ASN A 205 -8.72 -5.73 -8.93
CA ASN A 205 -9.72 -5.21 -9.88
C ASN A 205 -10.36 -3.89 -9.45
N GLY A 206 -10.02 -3.34 -8.29
CA GLY A 206 -10.52 -2.04 -7.82
C GLY A 206 -9.89 -0.86 -8.57
N THR A 207 -10.44 0.33 -8.37
CA THR A 207 -9.85 1.60 -8.83
C THR A 207 -8.89 2.13 -7.77
N ALA A 208 -7.61 2.24 -8.09
CA ALA A 208 -6.61 2.81 -7.18
C ALA A 208 -5.78 3.89 -7.86
N LEU A 209 -5.71 5.05 -7.22
CA LEU A 209 -4.88 6.17 -7.64
C LEU A 209 -3.71 6.35 -6.68
N PHE A 210 -2.50 6.29 -7.22
CA PHE A 210 -1.25 6.53 -6.51
C PHE A 210 -0.68 7.87 -6.98
N ASP A 211 -0.60 8.84 -6.08
CA ASP A 211 -0.13 10.20 -6.39
C ASP A 211 1.06 10.58 -5.51
N ASN A 212 2.15 10.96 -6.15
CA ASN A 212 3.40 11.31 -5.47
C ASN A 212 3.91 10.20 -4.53
N CYS A 213 3.86 8.95 -5.02
CA CYS A 213 4.25 7.74 -4.28
C CYS A 213 5.63 7.21 -4.71
N ASP A 214 6.28 6.48 -3.80
CA ASP A 214 7.44 5.65 -4.09
C ASP A 214 7.00 4.19 -4.27
N ILE A 215 7.13 3.66 -5.48
CA ILE A 215 6.92 2.25 -5.79
C ILE A 215 8.28 1.56 -5.78
N VAL A 216 8.51 0.70 -4.79
CA VAL A 216 9.85 0.19 -4.47
C VAL A 216 9.96 -1.29 -4.76
N THR A 217 10.81 -1.64 -5.72
CA THR A 217 11.13 -3.06 -5.97
C THR A 217 12.16 -3.55 -4.96
N ARG A 218 11.89 -4.71 -4.36
CA ARG A 218 12.77 -5.31 -3.37
C ARG A 218 13.73 -6.31 -4.00
N ASN A 219 14.90 -6.46 -3.37
CA ASN A 219 15.88 -7.44 -3.83
C ASN A 219 15.42 -8.88 -3.55
N ARG A 220 15.73 -9.79 -4.47
CA ARG A 220 15.50 -11.23 -4.37
C ARG A 220 16.78 -12.00 -4.59
N THR A 221 17.18 -12.78 -3.62
CA THR A 221 18.39 -13.62 -3.69
C THR A 221 18.12 -15.02 -4.23
N ASP A 222 16.85 -15.43 -4.31
CA ASP A 222 16.40 -16.73 -4.81
C ASP A 222 16.33 -16.81 -6.35
N VAL A 223 16.39 -15.68 -7.04
CA VAL A 223 16.35 -15.61 -8.50
C VAL A 223 17.72 -15.23 -9.04
N LYS A 224 18.37 -16.16 -9.70
CA LYS A 224 19.73 -15.95 -10.23
C LYS A 224 19.77 -15.17 -11.55
N ASN A 225 18.65 -15.04 -12.28
CA ASN A 225 18.61 -14.41 -13.60
C ASN A 225 17.30 -13.66 -13.87
N GLN A 226 17.45 -12.39 -14.17
CA GLN A 226 16.68 -11.51 -15.05
C GLN A 226 15.23 -11.11 -14.70
N GLN A 227 14.36 -11.99 -14.24
CA GLN A 227 12.96 -11.59 -13.93
C GLN A 227 12.70 -11.74 -12.43
N MET A 228 12.95 -10.68 -11.69
CA MET A 228 12.78 -10.69 -10.24
C MET A 228 11.32 -10.50 -9.82
N GLY A 229 10.52 -9.83 -10.65
CA GLY A 229 9.12 -9.61 -10.33
C GLY A 229 8.41 -8.61 -11.23
N TYR A 230 7.24 -8.18 -10.79
CA TYR A 230 6.35 -7.27 -11.49
C TYR A 230 5.73 -6.31 -10.50
N LEU A 231 5.62 -5.03 -10.88
CA LEU A 231 5.04 -4.02 -10.02
C LEU A 231 3.54 -4.25 -9.84
N THR A 232 2.84 -4.44 -10.98
CA THR A 232 1.37 -4.49 -10.99
C THR A 232 0.83 -5.76 -11.66
N ALA A 233 -0.33 -6.24 -11.15
CA ALA A 233 -1.12 -7.30 -11.77
C ALA A 233 -2.62 -6.94 -11.72
N PRO A 234 -3.07 -6.00 -12.56
CA PRO A 234 -4.47 -5.60 -12.58
C PRO A 234 -5.36 -6.68 -13.19
N SER A 235 -6.56 -6.81 -12.63
CA SER A 235 -7.66 -7.62 -13.16
C SER A 235 -8.94 -6.80 -13.38
N THR A 236 -8.77 -5.53 -13.71
CA THR A 236 -9.86 -4.56 -13.89
C THR A 236 -10.87 -5.06 -14.93
N ASN A 237 -12.14 -5.13 -14.57
CA ASN A 237 -13.19 -5.54 -15.50
C ASN A 237 -13.25 -4.58 -16.71
N ILE A 238 -13.51 -5.11 -17.90
CA ILE A 238 -13.57 -4.34 -19.14
C ILE A 238 -14.59 -3.18 -19.10
N LYS A 239 -15.68 -3.32 -18.32
CA LYS A 239 -16.72 -2.30 -18.14
C LYS A 239 -16.29 -1.18 -17.20
N GLN A 240 -15.24 -1.38 -16.39
CA GLN A 240 -14.72 -0.41 -15.43
C GLN A 240 -13.72 0.51 -16.12
N LYS A 241 -13.94 1.82 -16.07
CA LYS A 241 -13.10 2.80 -16.77
C LYS A 241 -11.68 2.88 -16.23
N TYR A 242 -11.49 2.84 -14.91
CA TYR A 242 -10.19 3.02 -14.26
C TYR A 242 -9.81 1.79 -13.43
N GLY A 243 -8.55 1.40 -13.51
CA GLY A 243 -7.91 0.37 -12.70
C GLY A 243 -6.82 0.96 -11.80
N LEU A 244 -5.58 0.53 -11.99
CA LEU A 244 -4.41 1.03 -11.25
C LEU A 244 -3.82 2.23 -11.99
N VAL A 245 -3.83 3.41 -11.37
CA VAL A 245 -3.34 4.66 -11.97
C VAL A 245 -2.24 5.25 -11.09
N ILE A 246 -1.04 5.37 -11.63
CA ILE A 246 0.14 5.88 -10.94
C ILE A 246 0.54 7.23 -11.58
N ILE A 247 0.46 8.32 -10.81
CA ILE A 247 0.77 9.66 -11.28
C ILE A 247 1.86 10.33 -10.44
N ASN A 248 2.69 11.16 -11.05
CA ASN A 248 3.67 12.01 -10.36
C ASN A 248 4.58 11.26 -9.38
N SER A 249 4.84 9.99 -9.65
CA SER A 249 5.43 9.04 -8.71
C SER A 249 6.85 8.60 -9.13
N ARG A 250 7.49 7.82 -8.30
CA ARG A 250 8.82 7.28 -8.58
C ARG A 250 8.79 5.76 -8.48
N VAL A 251 9.35 5.08 -9.47
CA VAL A 251 9.64 3.65 -9.43
C VAL A 251 11.12 3.48 -9.14
N ILE A 252 11.43 3.11 -7.92
CA ILE A 252 12.78 3.00 -7.39
C ILE A 252 13.10 1.58 -6.93
N LYS A 253 14.37 1.29 -6.69
CA LYS A 253 14.82 -0.05 -6.34
C LYS A 253 15.61 -0.09 -5.03
N GLU A 254 15.51 -1.21 -4.30
CA GLU A 254 16.44 -1.52 -3.22
C GLU A 254 17.85 -1.78 -3.76
N LYS A 255 18.83 -1.62 -2.88
CA LYS A 255 20.23 -1.98 -3.19
C LYS A 255 20.32 -3.45 -3.60
N GLY A 256 21.04 -3.72 -4.67
CA GLY A 256 21.25 -5.09 -5.18
C GLY A 256 20.26 -5.53 -6.25
N VAL A 257 19.19 -4.79 -6.52
CA VAL A 257 18.26 -5.08 -7.64
C VAL A 257 18.97 -4.78 -8.97
N PRO A 258 19.11 -5.78 -9.88
CA PRO A 258 19.79 -5.60 -11.16
C PRO A 258 19.03 -4.67 -12.12
N ALA A 259 19.74 -4.14 -13.10
CA ALA A 259 19.13 -3.44 -14.23
C ALA A 259 18.24 -4.42 -15.03
N LYS A 260 17.13 -3.91 -15.61
CA LYS A 260 16.19 -4.66 -16.48
C LYS A 260 15.67 -5.96 -15.86
N SER A 261 15.38 -5.96 -14.55
CA SER A 261 14.95 -7.14 -13.80
C SER A 261 13.49 -7.13 -13.36
N TYR A 262 12.78 -6.00 -13.49
CA TYR A 262 11.37 -5.87 -13.10
C TYR A 262 10.48 -5.41 -14.25
N GLY A 263 9.30 -6.02 -14.36
CA GLY A 263 8.24 -5.57 -15.24
C GLY A 263 7.36 -4.51 -14.60
N LEU A 264 6.85 -3.55 -15.37
CA LEU A 264 5.82 -2.60 -14.93
C LEU A 264 4.53 -3.30 -14.51
N GLY A 265 4.23 -4.43 -15.16
CA GLY A 265 3.10 -5.25 -14.82
C GLY A 265 2.80 -6.32 -15.84
N ARG A 266 1.82 -7.15 -15.48
CA ARG A 266 1.31 -8.24 -16.30
C ARG A 266 -0.20 -8.42 -16.13
N PRO A 267 -0.96 -8.85 -17.16
CA PRO A 267 -2.41 -8.94 -17.08
C PRO A 267 -2.83 -10.15 -16.26
N TRP A 268 -3.50 -9.91 -15.15
CA TRP A 268 -4.05 -10.97 -14.32
C TRP A 268 -5.51 -11.22 -14.68
N HIS A 269 -5.78 -12.46 -15.11
CA HIS A 269 -7.13 -12.98 -15.31
C HIS A 269 -7.42 -13.98 -14.18
N PRO A 270 -8.11 -13.56 -13.10
CA PRO A 270 -8.37 -14.44 -11.96
C PRO A 270 -9.20 -15.65 -12.39
N THR A 271 -8.84 -16.82 -11.88
CA THR A 271 -9.64 -18.03 -12.10
C THR A 271 -10.98 -17.88 -11.41
N THR A 272 -12.03 -17.68 -12.20
CA THR A 272 -13.40 -17.38 -11.76
C THR A 272 -14.32 -18.55 -12.09
N THR A 273 -15.29 -18.80 -11.21
CA THR A 273 -16.34 -19.80 -11.45
C THR A 273 -17.50 -19.11 -12.16
N PHE A 274 -17.84 -19.61 -13.33
CA PHE A 274 -18.99 -19.22 -14.14
C PHE A 274 -19.98 -20.38 -14.19
N ASP A 275 -21.18 -20.15 -14.71
CA ASP A 275 -22.23 -21.17 -14.85
C ASP A 275 -21.76 -22.37 -15.71
N ASP A 276 -20.84 -22.11 -16.63
CA ASP A 276 -20.33 -23.06 -17.61
C ASP A 276 -18.92 -23.61 -17.32
N GLY A 277 -18.35 -23.31 -16.14
CA GLY A 277 -17.05 -23.83 -15.74
C GLY A 277 -16.20 -22.86 -14.90
N ARG A 278 -14.97 -23.30 -14.61
CA ARG A 278 -14.02 -22.52 -13.83
C ARG A 278 -12.75 -22.27 -14.66
N TYR A 279 -12.53 -21.01 -15.05
CA TYR A 279 -11.42 -20.62 -15.91
C TYR A 279 -11.02 -19.15 -15.69
N ALA A 280 -9.96 -18.72 -16.35
CA ALA A 280 -9.47 -17.33 -16.29
C ALA A 280 -10.55 -16.37 -16.83
N ASP A 281 -10.90 -15.35 -16.02
CA ASP A 281 -11.98 -14.40 -16.37
C ASP A 281 -11.65 -13.64 -17.67
N PRO A 282 -12.40 -13.84 -18.75
CA PRO A 282 -12.18 -13.16 -20.02
C PRO A 282 -12.51 -11.66 -19.97
N ASN A 283 -13.29 -11.21 -18.98
CA ASN A 283 -13.65 -9.82 -18.80
C ASN A 283 -12.63 -9.02 -17.97
N ALA A 284 -11.63 -9.68 -17.41
CA ALA A 284 -10.56 -9.05 -16.64
C ALA A 284 -9.51 -8.43 -17.58
N ILE A 285 -9.90 -7.40 -18.34
CA ILE A 285 -8.98 -6.63 -19.20
C ILE A 285 -8.28 -5.57 -18.36
N GLY A 286 -7.26 -6.00 -17.65
CA GLY A 286 -6.56 -5.22 -16.64
C GLY A 286 -6.07 -3.86 -17.13
N GLN A 287 -6.18 -2.84 -16.27
CA GLN A 287 -5.67 -1.51 -16.57
C GLN A 287 -4.59 -1.10 -15.57
N THR A 288 -3.41 -0.73 -16.10
CA THR A 288 -2.40 0.03 -15.35
C THR A 288 -1.86 1.15 -16.22
N VAL A 289 -1.83 2.35 -15.65
CA VAL A 289 -1.33 3.55 -16.35
C VAL A 289 -0.32 4.29 -15.47
N PHE A 290 0.86 4.58 -16.04
CA PHE A 290 1.87 5.42 -15.40
C PHE A 290 1.93 6.78 -16.09
N LEU A 291 1.72 7.87 -15.34
CA LEU A 291 1.78 9.24 -15.86
C LEU A 291 2.82 10.05 -15.07
N ASN A 292 3.66 10.80 -15.77
CA ASN A 292 4.68 11.69 -15.16
C ASN A 292 5.51 10.96 -14.09
N THR A 293 5.83 9.69 -14.31
CA THR A 293 6.50 8.83 -13.33
C THR A 293 7.96 8.60 -13.72
N SER A 294 8.88 8.82 -12.79
CA SER A 294 10.29 8.49 -13.01
C SER A 294 10.55 7.01 -12.70
N MET A 295 11.42 6.37 -13.49
CA MET A 295 11.71 4.94 -13.39
C MET A 295 13.22 4.71 -13.42
N ASP A 296 13.74 3.99 -12.41
CA ASP A 296 15.13 3.56 -12.38
C ASP A 296 15.40 2.46 -13.40
N ASP A 297 16.68 2.17 -13.65
CA ASP A 297 17.18 1.27 -14.71
C ASP A 297 16.74 -0.20 -14.60
N HIS A 298 16.13 -0.60 -13.48
CA HIS A 298 15.68 -1.98 -13.28
C HIS A 298 14.39 -2.33 -14.05
N ILE A 299 13.71 -1.35 -14.61
CA ILE A 299 12.46 -1.56 -15.36
C ILE A 299 12.78 -1.93 -16.81
N TYR A 300 12.16 -3.02 -17.33
CA TYR A 300 12.29 -3.43 -18.72
C TYR A 300 11.01 -3.22 -19.55
N GLY A 301 9.84 -2.96 -18.94
CA GLY A 301 8.56 -2.79 -19.61
C GLY A 301 7.48 -3.73 -19.10
N TRP A 302 6.56 -4.16 -19.96
CA TRP A 302 5.42 -5.01 -19.62
C TRP A 302 5.70 -6.49 -19.89
N TYR A 303 4.97 -7.40 -19.23
CA TYR A 303 5.11 -8.82 -19.42
C TYR A 303 3.75 -9.53 -19.55
N LYS A 304 3.77 -10.74 -20.10
CA LYS A 304 2.59 -11.61 -20.24
C LYS A 304 2.34 -12.43 -18.98
N MET A 305 1.11 -12.90 -18.81
CA MET A 305 0.72 -13.82 -17.73
C MET A 305 -0.09 -14.98 -18.32
N SER A 306 0.01 -16.17 -17.75
CA SER A 306 -0.80 -17.31 -18.13
C SER A 306 -1.97 -17.54 -17.19
N GLY A 307 -3.03 -18.16 -17.71
CA GLY A 307 -4.14 -18.70 -16.96
C GLY A 307 -4.64 -20.00 -17.60
N LYS A 308 -5.70 -20.57 -17.06
CA LYS A 308 -6.36 -21.73 -17.66
C LYS A 308 -7.59 -21.30 -18.42
N ASP A 309 -7.76 -21.80 -19.65
CA ASP A 309 -9.00 -21.66 -20.39
C ASP A 309 -10.09 -22.62 -19.86
N LYS A 310 -11.28 -22.56 -20.46
CA LYS A 310 -12.42 -23.39 -20.08
C LYS A 310 -12.15 -24.90 -20.24
N GLN A 311 -11.26 -25.27 -21.16
CA GLN A 311 -10.85 -26.66 -21.40
C GLN A 311 -9.69 -27.11 -20.49
N GLY A 312 -9.18 -26.21 -19.63
CA GLY A 312 -8.05 -26.47 -18.75
C GLY A 312 -6.68 -26.33 -19.41
N ASN A 313 -6.63 -25.88 -20.67
CA ASN A 313 -5.37 -25.60 -21.36
C ASN A 313 -4.74 -24.30 -20.85
N THR A 314 -3.43 -24.14 -21.04
CA THR A 314 -2.75 -22.90 -20.72
C THR A 314 -2.99 -21.86 -21.81
N SER A 315 -3.65 -20.76 -21.43
CA SER A 315 -3.79 -19.56 -22.25
C SER A 315 -2.82 -18.46 -21.79
N TRP A 316 -2.29 -17.69 -22.74
CA TRP A 316 -1.41 -16.57 -22.48
C TRP A 316 -2.14 -15.25 -22.74
N PHE A 317 -2.09 -14.37 -21.75
CA PHE A 317 -2.61 -13.01 -21.84
C PHE A 317 -1.44 -12.04 -22.05
N HIS A 318 -1.54 -11.21 -23.08
CA HIS A 318 -0.47 -10.31 -23.47
C HIS A 318 -0.75 -8.86 -23.05
N PRO A 319 0.30 -8.07 -22.79
CA PRO A 319 0.14 -6.64 -22.46
C PRO A 319 -0.62 -5.86 -23.53
N GLN A 320 -0.50 -6.27 -24.82
CA GLN A 320 -1.16 -5.63 -25.96
C GLN A 320 -2.68 -5.77 -25.91
N ASP A 321 -3.17 -6.86 -25.32
CA ASP A 321 -4.60 -7.16 -25.18
C ASP A 321 -5.21 -6.52 -23.90
N SER A 322 -4.38 -5.81 -23.13
CA SER A 322 -4.74 -5.15 -21.87
C SER A 322 -4.69 -3.63 -22.02
N ARG A 323 -5.13 -2.89 -21.00
CA ARG A 323 -5.16 -1.42 -20.98
C ARG A 323 -3.91 -0.88 -20.26
N PHE A 324 -2.72 -1.20 -20.79
CA PHE A 324 -1.42 -0.82 -20.25
C PHE A 324 -0.85 0.35 -21.04
N PHE A 325 -0.62 1.48 -20.35
CA PHE A 325 -0.17 2.72 -20.98
C PHE A 325 0.81 3.48 -20.10
N GLU A 326 1.56 4.35 -20.76
CA GLU A 326 2.46 5.30 -20.14
C GLU A 326 2.25 6.69 -20.72
N TYR A 327 2.58 7.73 -19.96
CA TYR A 327 2.57 9.10 -20.42
C TYR A 327 3.65 9.92 -19.72
N LYS A 328 4.56 10.49 -20.51
CA LYS A 328 5.67 11.32 -20.01
C LYS A 328 6.48 10.66 -18.88
N SER A 329 6.62 9.33 -18.91
CA SER A 329 7.54 8.62 -18.03
C SER A 329 8.99 9.04 -18.32
N SER A 330 9.84 9.10 -17.29
CA SER A 330 11.23 9.56 -17.37
C SER A 330 12.20 8.62 -16.64
N GLY A 331 13.50 8.85 -16.79
CA GLY A 331 14.54 8.01 -16.17
C GLY A 331 15.00 6.84 -17.03
N LYS A 332 16.02 6.11 -16.53
CA LYS A 332 16.69 5.05 -17.31
C LYS A 332 15.78 3.84 -17.60
N GLY A 333 14.75 3.63 -16.80
CA GLY A 333 13.76 2.56 -16.99
C GLY A 333 12.59 2.94 -17.90
N ALA A 334 12.52 4.19 -18.37
CA ALA A 334 11.41 4.68 -19.19
C ALA A 334 11.71 4.66 -20.70
N GLU A 335 12.29 3.56 -21.19
CA GLU A 335 12.55 3.36 -22.62
C GLU A 335 11.26 3.35 -23.41
N LYS A 336 11.17 4.14 -24.49
CA LYS A 336 10.05 4.14 -25.42
C LYS A 336 10.27 3.09 -26.52
N ASN A 337 9.32 2.20 -26.71
CA ASN A 337 9.32 1.23 -27.79
C ASN A 337 7.87 0.81 -28.13
N ALA A 338 7.69 0.03 -29.20
CA ALA A 338 6.37 -0.37 -29.70
C ALA A 338 5.54 -1.19 -28.69
N GLN A 339 6.17 -1.83 -27.70
CA GLN A 339 5.48 -2.61 -26.68
C GLN A 339 5.03 -1.74 -25.48
N ARG A 340 5.54 -0.51 -25.39
CA ARG A 340 5.23 0.45 -24.30
C ARG A 340 4.37 1.58 -24.84
N ARG A 341 3.07 1.30 -24.96
CA ARG A 341 2.08 2.22 -25.52
C ARG A 341 2.01 3.52 -24.76
N GLN A 342 2.08 4.63 -25.48
CA GLN A 342 2.03 5.97 -24.93
C GLN A 342 0.63 6.57 -25.16
N LEU A 343 0.08 7.23 -24.13
CA LEU A 343 -1.12 8.05 -24.28
C LEU A 343 -0.79 9.36 -25.02
N SER A 344 -1.74 9.86 -25.77
CA SER A 344 -1.78 11.23 -26.24
C SER A 344 -2.07 12.21 -25.10
N ASP A 345 -1.85 13.51 -25.31
CA ASP A 345 -2.19 14.55 -24.31
C ASP A 345 -3.69 14.56 -23.97
N ALA A 346 -4.54 14.32 -24.97
CA ALA A 346 -6.00 14.23 -24.78
C ALA A 346 -6.42 13.02 -23.94
N GLU A 347 -5.83 11.85 -24.18
CA GLU A 347 -6.09 10.65 -23.37
C GLU A 347 -5.55 10.79 -21.96
N ALA A 348 -4.36 11.36 -21.78
CA ALA A 348 -3.77 11.60 -20.47
C ALA A 348 -4.60 12.57 -19.61
N ALA A 349 -5.29 13.52 -20.22
CA ALA A 349 -6.21 14.45 -19.54
C ALA A 349 -7.43 13.76 -18.90
N GLU A 350 -7.68 12.47 -19.22
CA GLU A 350 -8.70 11.66 -18.57
C GLU A 350 -8.26 11.10 -17.20
N TYR A 351 -6.97 11.17 -16.86
CA TYR A 351 -6.42 10.57 -15.62
C TYR A 351 -6.14 11.60 -14.53
N THR A 352 -7.03 12.57 -14.33
CA THR A 352 -6.95 13.50 -13.18
C THR A 352 -7.50 12.84 -11.92
N VAL A 353 -7.06 13.33 -10.74
CA VAL A 353 -7.56 12.85 -9.44
C VAL A 353 -9.09 12.85 -9.40
N ASN A 354 -9.71 13.95 -9.80
CA ASN A 354 -11.17 14.10 -9.81
C ASN A 354 -11.89 13.09 -10.73
N LYS A 355 -11.35 12.84 -11.93
CA LYS A 355 -11.95 11.88 -12.88
C LYS A 355 -11.77 10.44 -12.42
N VAL A 356 -10.56 10.06 -12.00
CA VAL A 356 -10.25 8.69 -11.56
C VAL A 356 -11.06 8.33 -10.32
N LEU A 357 -11.20 9.27 -9.38
CA LEU A 357 -11.95 9.05 -8.14
C LEU A 357 -13.43 9.42 -8.26
N ALA A 358 -13.93 9.67 -9.48
CA ALA A 358 -15.33 10.00 -9.75
C ALA A 358 -15.89 11.10 -8.83
N GLY A 359 -15.18 12.21 -8.73
CA GLY A 359 -15.54 13.39 -7.94
C GLY A 359 -15.28 13.28 -6.43
N TRP A 360 -14.89 12.13 -5.93
CA TRP A 360 -14.49 12.03 -4.53
C TRP A 360 -13.12 12.69 -4.30
N VAL A 361 -13.09 13.66 -3.39
CA VAL A 361 -11.87 14.34 -2.96
C VAL A 361 -11.61 13.97 -1.51
N PRO A 362 -10.52 13.23 -1.20
CA PRO A 362 -10.17 12.87 0.16
C PRO A 362 -9.90 14.10 1.02
N THR A 363 -10.51 14.15 2.19
CA THR A 363 -10.24 15.18 3.21
C THR A 363 -9.88 14.51 4.52
N ALA A 364 -8.88 15.08 5.22
CA ALA A 364 -8.48 14.55 6.51
C ALA A 364 -9.64 14.71 7.52
N PRO A 365 -10.09 13.62 8.17
CA PRO A 365 -11.12 13.72 9.19
C PRO A 365 -10.56 14.47 10.41
N LYS A 366 -11.43 15.25 11.04
CA LYS A 366 -11.16 15.85 12.36
C LYS A 366 -11.75 14.92 13.41
N GLY A 367 -10.99 14.56 14.44
CA GLY A 367 -11.49 13.93 15.65
C GLY A 367 -12.38 14.94 16.42
N LYS A 368 -13.21 14.43 17.30
CA LYS A 368 -13.98 15.26 18.24
C LYS A 368 -13.20 15.44 19.51
#